data_93f4149b40013e42b94e31af66837d90
#
_entry.id   93f4149b40013e42b94e31af66837d90
#
_cell.length_a   1.000
_cell.length_b   1.000
_cell.length_c   1.000
_cell.angle_alpha   90.00
_cell.angle_beta   90.00
_cell.angle_gamma   90.00
#
_symmetry.space_group_name_H-M   'P 1'
#
loop_
_entity.id
_entity.type
_entity.pdbx_description
1 polymer ?
#
loop_
_entity_poly.entity_id
_entity_poly.type
_entity_poly.pdbx_seq_one_letter_code
_entity_poly.pdbx_strand_id
1 'polypeptide(L)'
;MFRVANPSTRDPKRSRVFVVVSRQLLIDSNFSTVICAPVYTKYHGISTQVPVGVEDGLKHDSSIHCDELVSLPKTSLTDYIGSLSADRLNELKLAMKIALNVEG
;
A
#
# COMPACT_ATOMS: atom_id res chain seq x y z
N MET A 1 -1.97 -3.43 5.81
CA MET A 1 -1.77 -1.98 5.67
C MET A 1 -1.16 -1.40 6.94
N PHE A 2 -0.26 -0.49 6.78
CA PHE A 2 0.43 0.16 7.89
C PHE A 2 0.43 1.67 7.72
N ARG A 3 0.29 2.38 8.83
CA ARG A 3 0.47 3.83 8.86
C ARG A 3 1.93 4.14 9.15
N VAL A 4 2.53 4.97 8.30
CA VAL A 4 3.95 5.34 8.39
C VAL A 4 4.06 6.85 8.45
N ALA A 5 4.81 7.35 9.44
CA ALA A 5 5.14 8.77 9.52
C ALA A 5 6.02 9.17 8.33
N ASN A 6 5.70 10.28 7.68
CA ASN A 6 6.50 10.75 6.56
C ASN A 6 7.77 11.40 7.11
N PRO A 7 8.96 10.79 6.91
CA PRO A 7 10.20 11.33 7.47
C PRO A 7 10.64 12.65 6.83
N SER A 8 10.10 12.99 5.67
CA SER A 8 10.45 14.24 4.98
C SER A 8 9.64 15.44 5.48
N THR A 9 8.65 15.24 6.35
CA THR A 9 7.87 16.32 6.93
C THR A 9 8.04 16.33 8.44
N ARG A 10 8.12 17.54 9.04
CA ARG A 10 8.21 17.72 10.48
C ARG A 10 6.84 17.70 11.17
N ASP A 11 5.77 17.54 10.39
CA ASP A 11 4.41 17.52 10.91
C ASP A 11 4.05 16.08 11.31
N PRO A 12 3.90 15.78 12.62
CA PRO A 12 3.56 14.44 13.06
C PRO A 12 2.15 14.00 12.63
N LYS A 13 1.33 14.91 12.14
CA LYS A 13 0.01 14.60 11.60
C LYS A 13 0.06 14.11 10.17
N ARG A 14 1.18 14.27 9.48
CA ARG A 14 1.36 13.80 8.11
C ARG A 14 1.91 12.38 8.09
N SER A 15 1.07 11.45 8.48
CA SER A 15 1.33 10.05 8.26
C SER A 15 0.61 9.60 6.99
N ARG A 16 1.12 8.55 6.37
CA ARG A 16 0.51 7.95 5.17
C ARG A 16 0.35 6.46 5.39
N VAL A 17 -0.73 5.93 4.86
CA VAL A 17 -0.99 4.49 4.88
C VAL A 17 -0.31 3.86 3.67
N PHE A 18 0.32 2.71 3.88
CA PHE A 18 0.96 1.93 2.83
C PHE A 18 0.49 0.48 2.89
N VAL A 19 0.40 -0.13 1.71
CA VAL A 19 0.13 -1.56 1.57
C VAL A 19 1.42 -2.25 1.15
N VAL A 20 1.82 -3.30 1.88
CA VAL A 20 2.97 -4.11 1.51
C VAL A 20 2.58 -4.98 0.33
N VAL A 21 3.29 -4.85 -0.78
CA VAL A 21 3.03 -5.59 -2.01
C VAL A 21 4.12 -6.61 -2.35
N SER A 22 5.21 -6.62 -1.58
CA SER A 22 6.28 -7.62 -1.73
C SER A 22 5.77 -9.03 -1.47
N ARG A 23 6.41 -10.00 -2.11
CA ARG A 23 6.13 -11.41 -1.85
C ARG A 23 6.46 -11.77 -0.40
N GLN A 24 5.74 -12.74 0.17
CA GLN A 24 5.93 -13.19 1.54
C GLN A 24 7.39 -13.62 1.80
N LEU A 25 8.03 -14.25 0.82
CA LEU A 25 9.43 -14.64 0.94
C LEU A 25 10.34 -13.46 1.26
N LEU A 26 10.11 -12.32 0.61
CA LEU A 26 10.88 -11.10 0.86
C LEU A 26 10.56 -10.52 2.24
N ILE A 27 9.28 -10.55 2.63
CA ILE A 27 8.83 -10.07 3.94
C ILE A 27 9.49 -10.86 5.07
N ASP A 28 9.59 -12.19 4.92
CA ASP A 28 10.16 -13.09 5.92
C ASP A 28 11.68 -13.18 5.87
N SER A 29 12.30 -12.59 4.84
CA SER A 29 13.74 -12.64 4.64
C SER A 29 14.48 -11.64 5.54
N ASN A 30 15.82 -11.69 5.48
CA ASN A 30 16.67 -10.72 6.17
C ASN A 30 16.82 -9.39 5.44
N PHE A 31 16.16 -9.20 4.31
CA PHE A 31 16.13 -7.91 3.64
C PHE A 31 15.49 -6.87 4.55
N SER A 32 16.11 -5.70 4.63
CA SER A 32 15.68 -4.62 5.52
C SER A 32 14.49 -3.82 4.97
N THR A 33 14.18 -3.96 3.69
CA THR A 33 13.11 -3.18 3.04
C THR A 33 12.08 -4.09 2.36
N VAL A 34 10.89 -3.55 2.17
CA VAL A 34 9.82 -4.17 1.38
C VAL A 34 9.22 -3.13 0.45
N ILE A 35 8.63 -3.60 -0.66
CA ILE A 35 7.97 -2.73 -1.62
C ILE A 35 6.54 -2.47 -1.15
N CYS A 36 6.15 -1.20 -1.16
CA CYS A 36 4.84 -0.76 -0.69
C CYS A 36 4.17 0.16 -1.71
N ALA A 37 2.84 0.17 -1.69
CA ALA A 37 2.02 1.09 -2.46
C ALA A 37 1.36 2.08 -1.51
N PRO A 38 1.41 3.39 -1.80
CA PRO A 38 0.78 4.39 -0.94
C PRO A 38 -0.73 4.40 -1.11
N VAL A 39 -1.43 4.79 -0.05
CA VAL A 39 -2.88 4.95 -0.03
C VAL A 39 -3.21 6.43 0.13
N TYR A 40 -4.01 6.95 -0.78
CA TYR A 40 -4.45 8.34 -0.78
C TYR A 40 -5.97 8.43 -0.65
N THR A 41 -6.47 9.56 -0.17
CA THR A 41 -7.91 9.82 -0.05
C THR A 41 -8.55 10.26 -1.38
N LYS A 42 -7.85 10.10 -2.49
CA LYS A 42 -8.32 10.45 -3.82
C LYS A 42 -8.40 9.19 -4.69
N TYR A 43 -9.51 9.04 -5.42
CA TYR A 43 -9.68 7.97 -6.38
C TYR A 43 -10.05 8.56 -7.73
N HIS A 44 -9.22 8.32 -8.73
CA HIS A 44 -9.40 8.87 -10.09
C HIS A 44 -10.05 7.88 -11.05
N GLY A 45 -10.39 6.68 -10.59
CA GLY A 45 -11.05 5.68 -11.42
C GLY A 45 -10.16 5.03 -12.47
N ILE A 46 -8.84 5.13 -12.34
CA ILE A 46 -7.90 4.51 -13.27
C ILE A 46 -7.54 3.09 -12.83
N SER A 47 -7.17 2.25 -13.81
CA SER A 47 -6.97 0.82 -13.61
C SER A 47 -5.80 0.45 -12.68
N THR A 48 -4.88 1.38 -12.42
CA THR A 48 -3.75 1.21 -11.51
C THR A 48 -4.06 1.62 -10.08
N GLN A 49 -5.29 2.05 -9.80
CA GLN A 49 -5.75 2.43 -8.47
C GLN A 49 -6.81 1.45 -7.98
N VAL A 50 -6.69 1.02 -6.73
CA VAL A 50 -7.64 0.09 -6.10
C VAL A 50 -8.42 0.85 -5.03
N PRO A 51 -9.77 0.95 -5.15
CA PRO A 51 -10.56 1.61 -4.12
C PRO A 51 -10.58 0.80 -2.82
N VAL A 52 -10.39 1.46 -1.70
CA VAL A 52 -10.45 0.88 -0.36
C VAL A 52 -11.17 1.87 0.55
N GLY A 53 -11.65 1.40 1.68
CA GLY A 53 -12.41 2.27 2.57
C GLY A 53 -12.54 1.73 3.98
N VAL A 54 -13.63 2.11 4.64
CA VAL A 54 -13.90 1.75 6.05
C VAL A 54 -13.90 0.23 6.24
N GLU A 55 -14.42 -0.53 5.29
CA GLU A 55 -14.44 -2.00 5.33
C GLU A 55 -13.05 -2.62 5.33
N ASP A 56 -12.05 -1.87 4.91
CA ASP A 56 -10.64 -2.31 4.88
C ASP A 56 -9.84 -1.83 6.09
N GLY A 57 -10.48 -1.12 7.02
CA GLY A 57 -9.84 -0.60 8.22
C GLY A 57 -9.43 0.87 8.15
N LEU A 58 -9.80 1.58 7.10
CA LEU A 58 -9.49 2.99 6.93
C LEU A 58 -10.59 3.89 7.51
N LYS A 59 -10.25 5.15 7.78
CA LYS A 59 -11.22 6.14 8.29
C LYS A 59 -12.05 6.75 7.17
N HIS A 60 -11.51 6.80 5.95
CA HIS A 60 -12.11 7.47 4.81
C HIS A 60 -12.00 6.61 3.56
N ASP A 61 -12.89 6.85 2.60
CA ASP A 61 -12.75 6.28 1.27
C ASP A 61 -11.41 6.73 0.67
N SER A 62 -10.67 5.79 0.13
CA SER A 62 -9.30 5.98 -0.32
C SER A 62 -9.01 5.12 -1.53
N SER A 63 -7.80 5.20 -2.05
CA SER A 63 -7.34 4.29 -3.09
C SER A 63 -5.87 3.95 -2.92
N ILE A 64 -5.52 2.72 -3.30
CA ILE A 64 -4.13 2.25 -3.34
C ILE A 64 -3.57 2.63 -4.71
N HIS A 65 -2.45 3.32 -4.75
CA HIS A 65 -1.84 3.83 -5.98
C HIS A 65 -0.66 2.97 -6.40
N CYS A 66 -0.91 2.04 -7.32
CA CYS A 66 0.11 1.08 -7.77
C CYS A 66 1.15 1.69 -8.71
N ASP A 67 0.93 2.90 -9.22
CA ASP A 67 1.91 3.62 -10.04
C ASP A 67 3.02 4.29 -9.20
N GLU A 68 2.86 4.34 -7.88
CA GLU A 68 3.76 5.09 -7.00
C GLU A 68 4.43 4.17 -5.98
N LEU A 69 4.90 3.01 -6.42
CA LEU A 69 5.56 2.05 -5.53
C LEU A 69 6.84 2.63 -4.92
N VAL A 70 7.06 2.33 -3.64
CA VAL A 70 8.27 2.75 -2.93
C VAL A 70 8.79 1.60 -2.08
N SER A 71 10.10 1.61 -1.81
CA SER A 71 10.72 0.69 -0.85
C SER A 71 10.74 1.36 0.51
N LEU A 72 10.24 0.68 1.52
CA LEU A 72 10.23 1.18 2.89
C LEU A 72 10.99 0.23 3.82
N PRO A 73 11.69 0.75 4.83
CA PRO A 73 12.30 -0.09 5.86
C PRO A 73 11.22 -0.86 6.61
N LYS A 74 11.45 -2.16 6.84
CA LYS A 74 10.53 -2.98 7.65
C LYS A 74 10.31 -2.38 9.04
N THR A 75 11.33 -1.73 9.59
CA THR A 75 11.28 -1.10 10.91
C THR A 75 10.28 0.05 11.00
N SER A 76 9.87 0.63 9.87
CA SER A 76 8.86 1.70 9.86
C SER A 76 7.43 1.17 9.80
N LEU A 77 7.24 -0.15 9.60
CA LEU A 77 5.92 -0.79 9.48
C LEU A 77 5.47 -1.32 10.84
N THR A 78 5.21 -0.43 11.78
CA THR A 78 4.87 -0.77 13.16
C THR A 78 3.43 -0.43 13.55
N ASP A 79 2.77 0.44 12.80
CA ASP A 79 1.39 0.86 13.09
C ASP A 79 0.43 0.13 12.12
N TYR A 80 0.06 -1.09 12.51
CA TYR A 80 -0.84 -1.93 11.69
C TYR A 80 -2.27 -1.41 11.75
N ILE A 81 -2.91 -1.29 10.58
CA ILE A 81 -4.27 -0.76 10.45
C ILE A 81 -5.27 -1.87 10.13
N GLY A 82 -4.95 -2.75 9.22
CA GLY A 82 -5.85 -3.81 8.80
C GLY A 82 -5.31 -4.59 7.61
N SER A 83 -5.99 -5.69 7.29
CA SER A 83 -5.65 -6.54 6.16
C SER A 83 -6.68 -6.38 5.05
N LEU A 84 -6.23 -6.55 3.81
CA LEU A 84 -7.12 -6.56 2.66
C LEU A 84 -7.82 -7.92 2.56
N SER A 85 -9.10 -7.90 2.15
CA SER A 85 -9.84 -9.11 1.83
C SER A 85 -9.24 -9.82 0.61
N ALA A 86 -9.65 -11.09 0.39
CA ALA A 86 -9.23 -11.83 -0.80
C ALA A 86 -9.62 -11.11 -2.09
N ASP A 87 -10.80 -10.51 -2.15
CA ASP A 87 -11.27 -9.76 -3.31
C ASP A 87 -10.39 -8.53 -3.56
N ARG A 88 -10.06 -7.77 -2.50
CA ARG A 88 -9.17 -6.62 -2.62
C ARG A 88 -7.76 -7.02 -3.05
N LEU A 89 -7.26 -8.15 -2.54
CA LEU A 89 -5.96 -8.67 -2.95
C LEU A 89 -5.93 -9.04 -4.43
N ASN A 90 -7.01 -9.59 -4.96
CA ASN A 90 -7.12 -9.89 -6.39
C ASN A 90 -7.15 -8.63 -7.23
N GLU A 91 -7.90 -7.61 -6.79
CA GLU A 91 -7.91 -6.29 -7.44
C GLU A 91 -6.52 -5.66 -7.43
N LEU A 92 -5.82 -5.76 -6.31
CA LEU A 92 -4.47 -5.23 -6.15
C LEU A 92 -3.49 -5.93 -7.12
N LYS A 93 -3.54 -7.25 -7.21
CA LYS A 93 -2.69 -8.02 -8.13
C LYS A 93 -2.91 -7.59 -9.57
N LEU A 94 -4.17 -7.40 -9.97
CA LEU A 94 -4.50 -6.96 -11.32
C LEU A 94 -3.97 -5.55 -11.59
N ALA A 95 -4.20 -4.63 -10.66
CA ALA A 95 -3.71 -3.25 -10.78
C ALA A 95 -2.18 -3.20 -10.85
N MET A 96 -1.49 -4.05 -10.08
CA MET A 96 -0.03 -4.16 -10.11
C MET A 96 0.48 -4.66 -11.46
N LYS A 97 -0.18 -5.65 -12.05
CA LYS A 97 0.18 -6.14 -13.39
C LYS A 97 0.07 -5.05 -14.44
N ILE A 98 -0.98 -4.24 -14.37
CA ILE A 98 -1.19 -3.12 -15.28
C ILE A 98 -0.11 -2.06 -15.08
N ALA A 99 0.13 -1.66 -13.82
CA ALA A 99 1.11 -0.62 -13.50
C ALA A 99 2.52 -1.00 -13.92
N LEU A 100 2.90 -2.27 -13.78
CA LEU A 100 4.23 -2.78 -14.12
C LEU A 100 4.32 -3.33 -15.54
N ASN A 101 3.20 -3.30 -16.29
CA ASN A 101 3.13 -3.85 -17.65
C ASN A 101 3.59 -5.31 -17.73
N VAL A 102 3.16 -6.11 -16.76
CA VAL A 102 3.49 -7.54 -16.69
C VAL A 102 2.34 -8.35 -17.28
N GLU A 103 2.64 -9.18 -18.28
CA GLU A 103 1.68 -10.10 -18.89
C GLU A 103 1.68 -11.44 -18.16
N GLY A 104 0.51 -12.01 -18.05
CA GLY A 104 0.30 -13.31 -17.41
C GLY A 104 -0.27 -13.19 -16.01
#